data_31c8835622906195446d84f4837c4a32
#
_entry.id   31c8835622906195446d84f4837c4a32
#
_cell.length_a   1.000
_cell.length_b   1.000
_cell.length_c   1.000
_cell.angle_alpha   90.00
_cell.angle_beta   90.00
_cell.angle_gamma   90.00
#
_symmetry.space_group_name_H-M   'P 1'
#
loop_
_entity.id
_entity.type
_entity.pdbx_description
1 polymer ?
#
loop_
_entity_poly.entity_id
_entity_poly.type
_entity_poly.pdbx_seq_one_letter_code
_entity_poly.pdbx_strand_id
1 'polypeptide(L)'
;MDTSRLLLAGLLCILLLLVVKGLFTRQDTIFTCTTFFDYSKRDSWSMFCDGIDRLLALHDPTILARIGRWVVVNEYSESPKDDWKNRIASRYPFITFVQKTGGQKGQPKSCAMVFDYIQPYTYWIHWEETWFPTRPFLRDAYRIMEQTQISQLQFTKNETGHTDWMKRTSEPKTCVGAGASRYCIVEHTADIDTNVKRKTFKDTDEMVKYWPLYSLRPSINRVSFYTFGNFSLETFPPPVMAEYDFAQRWYRNGGIKGIFYDGPVARAAAYVSTHYHMHD
;
A
#
# COMPACT_ATOMS: atom_id res chain seq x y z
N MET A 1 31.46 40.26 25.18
CA MET A 1 30.30 39.81 24.36
C MET A 1 29.46 38.87 25.24
N ASP A 2 28.21 39.17 25.46
CA ASP A 2 27.36 38.55 26.50
C ASP A 2 27.05 37.10 26.06
N THR A 3 27.52 36.11 26.81
CA THR A 3 27.34 34.67 26.57
C THR A 3 25.86 34.26 26.46
N SER A 4 24.98 35.00 27.13
CA SER A 4 23.52 34.81 27.07
C SER A 4 22.95 35.17 25.68
N ARG A 5 23.50 36.17 25.00
CA ARG A 5 23.07 36.57 23.65
C ARG A 5 23.51 35.58 22.58
N LEU A 6 24.68 34.96 22.76
CA LEU A 6 25.16 33.88 21.87
C LEU A 6 24.32 32.58 22.00
N LEU A 7 23.97 32.22 23.22
CA LEU A 7 23.08 31.08 23.48
C LEU A 7 21.68 31.30 22.91
N LEU A 8 21.12 32.49 23.07
CA LEU A 8 19.80 32.83 22.53
C LEU A 8 19.79 32.84 21.00
N ALA A 9 20.84 33.38 20.37
CA ALA A 9 21.00 33.35 18.91
C ALA A 9 21.16 31.92 18.37
N GLY A 10 21.92 31.06 19.07
CA GLY A 10 22.07 29.65 18.73
C GLY A 10 20.74 28.88 18.81
N LEU A 11 19.97 29.10 19.88
CA LEU A 11 18.65 28.49 20.07
C LEU A 11 17.66 28.94 18.99
N LEU A 12 17.68 30.24 18.65
CA LEU A 12 16.83 30.80 17.59
C LEU A 12 17.19 30.23 16.22
N CYS A 13 18.47 30.06 15.91
CA CYS A 13 18.93 29.43 14.68
C CYS A 13 18.50 27.95 14.60
N ILE A 14 18.59 27.20 15.70
CA ILE A 14 18.14 25.82 15.76
C ILE A 14 16.61 25.72 15.59
N LEU A 15 15.86 26.60 16.27
CA LEU A 15 14.41 26.69 16.10
C LEU A 15 14.02 27.07 14.66
N LEU A 16 14.71 28.06 14.08
CA LEU A 16 14.48 28.45 12.68
C LEU A 16 14.81 27.30 11.72
N LEU A 17 15.90 26.57 11.94
CA LEU A 17 16.25 25.39 11.15
C LEU A 17 15.23 24.25 11.29
N LEU A 18 14.68 24.04 12.48
CA LEU A 18 13.63 23.04 12.71
C LEU A 18 12.29 23.47 12.07
N VAL A 19 11.94 24.76 12.16
CA VAL A 19 10.75 25.33 11.50
C VAL A 19 10.91 25.29 9.98
N VAL A 20 12.06 25.70 9.46
CA VAL A 20 12.37 25.64 8.04
C VAL A 20 12.38 24.20 7.53
N LYS A 21 12.99 23.25 8.25
CA LYS A 21 12.88 21.82 7.90
C LYS A 21 11.43 21.33 7.95
N GLY A 22 10.65 21.72 8.93
CA GLY A 22 9.22 21.37 9.04
C GLY A 22 8.38 21.98 7.91
N LEU A 23 8.67 23.21 7.48
CA LEU A 23 7.99 23.89 6.37
C LEU A 23 8.38 23.32 5.00
N PHE A 24 9.54 22.67 4.87
CA PHE A 24 10.02 22.08 3.62
C PHE A 24 9.84 20.57 3.53
N THR A 25 9.35 19.90 4.58
CA THR A 25 8.93 18.50 4.46
C THR A 25 7.61 18.45 3.71
N ARG A 26 7.69 18.17 2.43
CA ARG A 26 6.52 18.01 1.56
C ARG A 26 5.71 16.82 2.08
N GLN A 27 4.59 17.09 2.74
CA GLN A 27 3.63 16.07 3.18
C GLN A 27 2.79 15.65 1.98
N ASP A 28 3.40 14.95 1.04
CA ASP A 28 2.82 14.59 -0.25
C ASP A 28 2.30 13.15 -0.32
N THR A 29 2.38 12.43 0.78
CA THR A 29 2.05 11.01 0.84
C THR A 29 0.99 10.74 1.90
N ILE A 30 0.07 9.83 1.59
CA ILE A 30 -0.84 9.21 2.54
C ILE A 30 -0.47 7.73 2.71
N PHE A 31 -0.49 7.24 3.95
CA PHE A 31 -0.41 5.82 4.28
C PHE A 31 -1.80 5.30 4.62
N THR A 32 -2.21 4.19 4.00
CA THR A 32 -3.45 3.52 4.35
C THR A 32 -3.21 2.05 4.63
N CYS A 33 -3.86 1.52 5.65
CA CYS A 33 -3.84 0.10 5.96
C CYS A 33 -5.27 -0.44 6.07
N THR A 34 -5.55 -1.50 5.33
CA THR A 34 -6.80 -2.26 5.49
C THR A 34 -6.55 -3.40 6.46
N THR A 35 -7.46 -3.57 7.44
CA THR A 35 -7.31 -4.53 8.54
C THR A 35 -8.60 -5.29 8.81
N PHE A 36 -8.47 -6.45 9.46
CA PHE A 36 -9.60 -7.15 10.08
C PHE A 36 -9.18 -7.68 11.46
N PHE A 37 -9.23 -6.80 12.47
CA PHE A 37 -8.74 -7.11 13.82
C PHE A 37 -9.51 -8.23 14.52
N ASP A 38 -10.79 -8.40 14.21
CA ASP A 38 -11.63 -9.45 14.79
C ASP A 38 -11.53 -10.79 14.06
N TYR A 39 -10.59 -10.94 13.12
CA TYR A 39 -10.42 -12.18 12.40
C TYR A 39 -10.05 -13.33 13.34
N SER A 40 -10.88 -14.39 13.36
CA SER A 40 -10.79 -15.46 14.37
C SER A 40 -9.59 -16.39 14.19
N LYS A 41 -9.04 -16.50 12.97
CA LYS A 41 -7.98 -17.47 12.64
C LYS A 41 -6.56 -16.95 12.88
N ARG A 42 -6.38 -15.67 13.26
CA ARG A 42 -5.09 -15.07 13.51
C ARG A 42 -5.17 -13.83 14.41
N ASP A 43 -4.07 -13.47 15.05
CA ASP A 43 -3.94 -12.23 15.81
C ASP A 43 -3.55 -11.06 14.86
N SER A 44 -4.56 -10.54 14.15
CA SER A 44 -4.38 -9.42 13.22
C SER A 44 -3.92 -8.14 13.92
N TRP A 45 -4.29 -7.95 15.19
CA TRP A 45 -3.84 -6.80 15.97
C TRP A 45 -2.34 -6.82 16.23
N SER A 46 -1.79 -7.94 16.71
CA SER A 46 -0.34 -8.06 16.95
C SER A 46 0.45 -7.96 15.65
N MET A 47 -0.04 -8.55 14.56
CA MET A 47 0.60 -8.43 13.24
C MET A 47 0.64 -6.97 12.76
N PHE A 48 -0.46 -6.25 12.90
CA PHE A 48 -0.54 -4.82 12.56
C PHE A 48 0.46 -4.01 13.39
N CYS A 49 0.49 -4.23 14.71
CA CYS A 49 1.42 -3.52 15.59
C CYS A 49 2.88 -3.80 15.21
N ASP A 50 3.26 -5.05 14.98
CA ASP A 50 4.62 -5.42 14.54
C ASP A 50 4.98 -4.74 13.21
N GLY A 51 4.05 -4.71 12.25
CA GLY A 51 4.23 -4.05 10.95
C GLY A 51 4.48 -2.55 11.09
N ILE A 52 3.64 -1.84 11.88
CA ILE A 52 3.77 -0.39 12.08
C ILE A 52 5.01 -0.06 12.90
N ASP A 53 5.26 -0.76 13.99
CA ASP A 53 6.43 -0.50 14.85
C ASP A 53 7.74 -0.68 14.07
N ARG A 54 7.85 -1.73 13.25
CA ARG A 54 9.01 -1.92 12.35
C ARG A 54 9.11 -0.85 11.28
N LEU A 55 7.97 -0.44 10.69
CA LEU A 55 7.96 0.64 9.71
C LEU A 55 8.52 1.93 10.30
N LEU A 56 8.11 2.27 11.52
CA LEU A 56 8.60 3.45 12.23
C LEU A 56 10.08 3.33 12.63
N ALA A 57 10.50 2.15 13.12
CA ALA A 57 11.87 1.93 13.59
C ALA A 57 12.92 1.88 12.47
N LEU A 58 12.55 1.35 11.30
CA LEU A 58 13.47 1.15 10.18
C LEU A 58 13.70 2.40 9.32
N HIS A 59 12.81 3.39 9.40
CA HIS A 59 12.88 4.54 8.50
C HIS A 59 13.24 5.83 9.24
N ASP A 60 14.04 6.64 8.55
CA ASP A 60 14.45 7.97 9.01
C ASP A 60 13.19 8.85 9.25
N PRO A 61 13.11 9.58 10.38
CA PRO A 61 11.98 10.47 10.68
C PRO A 61 11.71 11.50 9.57
N THR A 62 12.72 11.97 8.85
CA THR A 62 12.55 12.91 7.73
C THR A 62 11.84 12.27 6.53
N ILE A 63 12.02 10.98 6.32
CA ILE A 63 11.32 10.22 5.28
C ILE A 63 9.88 9.92 5.72
N LEU A 64 9.68 9.55 6.99
CA LEU A 64 8.35 9.32 7.55
C LEU A 64 7.51 10.60 7.58
N ALA A 65 8.14 11.78 7.77
CA ALA A 65 7.48 13.08 7.77
C ALA A 65 6.84 13.45 6.41
N ARG A 66 7.18 12.77 5.32
CA ARG A 66 6.48 12.88 4.03
C ARG A 66 5.07 12.30 4.10
N ILE A 67 4.80 11.39 5.03
CA ILE A 67 3.48 10.84 5.24
C ILE A 67 2.65 11.83 6.05
N GLY A 68 1.87 12.65 5.36
CA GLY A 68 1.04 13.70 5.98
C GLY A 68 -0.19 13.14 6.69
N ARG A 69 -0.60 11.91 6.37
CA ARG A 69 -1.75 11.25 6.98
C ARG A 69 -1.60 9.74 7.02
N TRP A 70 -2.02 9.15 8.14
CA TRP A 70 -2.10 7.71 8.37
C TRP A 70 -3.55 7.32 8.60
N VAL A 71 -4.07 6.39 7.82
CA VAL A 71 -5.47 5.94 7.89
C VAL A 71 -5.50 4.41 8.00
N VAL A 72 -6.24 3.92 8.97
CA VAL A 72 -6.54 2.48 9.12
C VAL A 72 -8.03 2.27 8.93
N VAL A 73 -8.38 1.43 7.96
CA VAL A 73 -9.77 1.02 7.68
C VAL A 73 -9.94 -0.41 8.17
N ASN A 74 -10.69 -0.57 9.27
CA ASN A 74 -10.95 -1.89 9.86
C ASN A 74 -12.26 -2.48 9.34
N GLU A 75 -12.21 -3.77 8.98
CA GLU A 75 -13.38 -4.50 8.50
C GLU A 75 -14.46 -4.61 9.59
N TYR A 76 -15.70 -4.68 9.15
CA TYR A 76 -16.83 -4.80 10.05
C TYR A 76 -16.83 -6.16 10.77
N SER A 77 -17.11 -6.12 12.08
CA SER A 77 -17.38 -7.29 12.91
C SER A 77 -18.72 -7.10 13.64
N GLU A 78 -19.54 -8.15 13.66
CA GLU A 78 -20.81 -8.16 14.41
C GLU A 78 -20.56 -8.23 15.91
N SER A 79 -19.43 -8.79 16.30
CA SER A 79 -19.04 -8.98 17.70
C SER A 79 -17.57 -8.57 17.85
N PRO A 80 -17.28 -7.25 17.92
CA PRO A 80 -15.91 -6.79 18.08
C PRO A 80 -15.34 -7.28 19.41
N LYS A 81 -14.11 -7.82 19.36
CA LYS A 81 -13.41 -8.37 20.53
C LYS A 81 -12.91 -7.26 21.47
N ASP A 82 -12.77 -6.04 20.95
CA ASP A 82 -12.19 -4.94 21.69
C ASP A 82 -12.64 -3.58 21.12
N ASP A 83 -12.43 -2.51 21.89
CA ASP A 83 -12.56 -1.15 21.40
C ASP A 83 -11.32 -0.74 20.57
N TRP A 84 -11.32 -1.16 19.31
CA TRP A 84 -10.20 -0.93 18.39
C TRP A 84 -9.89 0.54 18.19
N LYS A 85 -10.91 1.41 18.26
CA LYS A 85 -10.72 2.86 18.14
C LYS A 85 -9.86 3.39 19.28
N ASN A 86 -10.19 3.04 20.52
CA ASN A 86 -9.42 3.46 21.68
C ASN A 86 -8.04 2.80 21.74
N ARG A 87 -7.91 1.52 21.32
CA ARG A 87 -6.60 0.86 21.24
C ARG A 87 -5.67 1.54 20.25
N ILE A 88 -6.16 1.88 19.05
CA ILE A 88 -5.38 2.62 18.03
C ILE A 88 -5.01 4.00 18.58
N ALA A 89 -5.97 4.76 19.11
CA ALA A 89 -5.71 6.11 19.61
C ALA A 89 -4.69 6.15 20.74
N SER A 90 -4.71 5.14 21.61
CA SER A 90 -3.75 5.02 22.72
C SER A 90 -2.34 4.68 22.26
N ARG A 91 -2.18 3.76 21.28
CA ARG A 91 -0.86 3.30 20.83
C ARG A 91 -0.27 4.15 19.70
N TYR A 92 -1.12 4.61 18.77
CA TYR A 92 -0.74 5.34 17.57
C TYR A 92 -1.63 6.58 17.38
N PRO A 93 -1.48 7.62 18.21
CA PRO A 93 -2.37 8.80 18.20
C PRO A 93 -2.35 9.59 16.88
N PHE A 94 -1.37 9.35 16.02
CA PHE A 94 -1.27 9.95 14.70
C PHE A 94 -2.11 9.23 13.62
N ILE A 95 -2.70 8.06 13.95
CA ILE A 95 -3.51 7.27 13.01
C ILE A 95 -4.98 7.69 13.08
N THR A 96 -5.56 8.05 11.94
CA THR A 96 -7.01 8.15 11.76
C THR A 96 -7.59 6.75 11.62
N PHE A 97 -8.41 6.33 12.58
CA PHE A 97 -9.06 5.02 12.55
C PHE A 97 -10.48 5.12 12.01
N VAL A 98 -10.82 4.25 11.07
CA VAL A 98 -12.13 4.15 10.44
C VAL A 98 -12.68 2.74 10.65
N GLN A 99 -13.75 2.62 11.45
CA GLN A 99 -14.46 1.36 11.62
C GLN A 99 -15.58 1.26 10.59
N LYS A 100 -15.60 0.20 9.82
CA LYS A 100 -16.67 -0.08 8.87
C LYS A 100 -17.94 -0.52 9.58
N THR A 101 -19.08 -0.21 8.99
CA THR A 101 -20.42 -0.66 9.42
C THR A 101 -20.87 -1.87 8.62
N GLY A 102 -21.97 -2.54 9.03
CA GLY A 102 -22.46 -3.76 8.39
C GLY A 102 -22.74 -3.64 6.90
N GLY A 103 -23.21 -2.45 6.44
CA GLY A 103 -23.42 -2.16 5.01
C GLY A 103 -22.14 -1.94 4.20
N GLN A 104 -20.98 -1.92 4.84
CA GLN A 104 -19.68 -1.61 4.21
C GLN A 104 -18.74 -2.83 4.19
N LYS A 105 -19.25 -4.05 4.35
CA LYS A 105 -18.45 -5.28 4.34
C LYS A 105 -17.72 -5.48 3.00
N GLY A 106 -16.51 -6.06 3.09
CA GLY A 106 -15.71 -6.53 1.96
C GLY A 106 -14.66 -5.54 1.46
N GLN A 107 -13.63 -6.09 0.83
CA GLN A 107 -12.47 -5.36 0.32
C GLN A 107 -12.82 -4.22 -0.66
N PRO A 108 -13.77 -4.37 -1.61
CA PRO A 108 -14.15 -3.28 -2.50
C PRO A 108 -14.62 -2.03 -1.76
N LYS A 109 -15.39 -2.20 -0.68
CA LYS A 109 -15.84 -1.08 0.16
C LYS A 109 -14.69 -0.45 0.93
N SER A 110 -13.72 -1.25 1.42
CA SER A 110 -12.50 -0.71 2.04
C SER A 110 -11.71 0.14 1.06
N CYS A 111 -11.55 -0.31 -0.18
CA CYS A 111 -10.87 0.45 -1.22
C CYS A 111 -11.62 1.75 -1.57
N ALA A 112 -12.95 1.72 -1.70
CA ALA A 112 -13.75 2.91 -1.95
C ALA A 112 -13.53 3.96 -0.85
N MET A 113 -13.58 3.54 0.42
CA MET A 113 -13.31 4.44 1.56
C MET A 113 -11.89 5.01 1.53
N VAL A 114 -10.89 4.20 1.15
CA VAL A 114 -9.51 4.67 1.00
C VAL A 114 -9.39 5.74 -0.09
N PHE A 115 -10.09 5.60 -1.22
CA PHE A 115 -10.05 6.57 -2.31
C PHE A 115 -10.54 7.96 -1.93
N ASP A 116 -11.46 8.07 -0.98
CA ASP A 116 -11.91 9.37 -0.45
C ASP A 116 -10.78 10.14 0.27
N TYR A 117 -9.82 9.41 0.83
CA TYR A 117 -8.69 10.00 1.57
C TYR A 117 -7.47 10.32 0.70
N ILE A 118 -7.23 9.60 -0.40
CA ILE A 118 -5.97 9.72 -1.16
C ILE A 118 -5.91 10.94 -2.08
N GLN A 119 -7.07 11.51 -2.47
CA GLN A 119 -7.20 12.55 -3.48
C GLN A 119 -6.25 13.75 -3.34
N PRO A 120 -6.01 14.32 -2.14
CA PRO A 120 -5.16 15.51 -2.01
C PRO A 120 -3.66 15.20 -2.05
N TYR A 121 -3.26 13.93 -2.15
CA TYR A 121 -1.86 13.52 -2.08
C TYR A 121 -1.28 13.19 -3.46
N THR A 122 0.06 13.26 -3.58
CA THR A 122 0.78 12.82 -4.78
C THR A 122 1.00 11.31 -4.78
N TYR A 123 1.30 10.77 -3.59
CA TYR A 123 1.60 9.35 -3.40
C TYR A 123 0.67 8.72 -2.37
N TRP A 124 0.37 7.45 -2.60
CA TRP A 124 -0.41 6.61 -1.72
C TRP A 124 0.36 5.33 -1.40
N ILE A 125 0.71 5.12 -0.13
CA ILE A 125 1.23 3.86 0.37
C ILE A 125 0.05 3.00 0.81
N HIS A 126 -0.17 1.89 0.11
CA HIS A 126 -1.15 0.87 0.48
C HIS A 126 -0.50 -0.22 1.32
N TRP A 127 -1.18 -0.64 2.39
CA TRP A 127 -0.73 -1.67 3.31
C TRP A 127 -1.87 -2.57 3.77
N GLU A 128 -1.52 -3.77 4.24
CA GLU A 128 -2.42 -4.71 4.92
C GLU A 128 -1.74 -5.21 6.20
N GLU A 129 -2.51 -5.59 7.22
CA GLU A 129 -2.00 -5.92 8.54
C GLU A 129 -1.07 -7.14 8.61
N THR A 130 -1.06 -7.96 7.57
CA THR A 130 -0.25 -9.20 7.51
C THR A 130 1.17 -9.00 7.01
N TRP A 131 1.57 -7.78 6.69
CA TRP A 131 2.86 -7.46 6.11
C TRP A 131 3.72 -6.66 7.07
N PHE A 132 5.02 -6.90 7.03
CA PHE A 132 6.00 -6.15 7.83
C PHE A 132 7.27 -5.88 7.03
N PRO A 133 7.90 -4.71 7.24
CA PRO A 133 9.17 -4.39 6.59
C PRO A 133 10.31 -5.21 7.21
N THR A 134 11.25 -5.62 6.36
CA THR A 134 12.45 -6.39 6.76
C THR A 134 13.71 -5.53 6.73
N ARG A 135 13.66 -4.38 6.06
CA ARG A 135 14.76 -3.41 5.93
C ARG A 135 14.22 -2.02 5.55
N PRO A 136 15.04 -0.96 5.68
CA PRO A 136 14.67 0.38 5.16
C PRO A 136 14.43 0.35 3.63
N PHE A 137 13.41 1.07 3.14
CA PHE A 137 13.08 1.09 1.71
C PHE A 137 12.37 2.37 1.24
N LEU A 138 11.70 3.13 2.11
CA LEU A 138 10.87 4.27 1.70
C LEU A 138 11.68 5.35 0.95
N ARG A 139 12.93 5.60 1.35
CA ARG A 139 13.79 6.55 0.65
C ARG A 139 14.01 6.14 -0.81
N ASP A 140 14.32 4.86 -1.04
CA ASP A 140 14.49 4.33 -2.39
C ASP A 140 13.17 4.31 -3.16
N ALA A 141 12.06 3.96 -2.49
CA ALA A 141 10.74 3.98 -3.10
C ALA A 141 10.38 5.38 -3.62
N TYR A 142 10.55 6.42 -2.79
CA TYR A 142 10.31 7.81 -3.23
C TYR A 142 11.20 8.20 -4.39
N ARG A 143 12.51 7.91 -4.29
CA ARG A 143 13.46 8.22 -5.36
C ARG A 143 13.06 7.57 -6.69
N ILE A 144 12.69 6.29 -6.66
CA ILE A 144 12.23 5.56 -7.85
C ILE A 144 10.96 6.21 -8.41
N MET A 145 9.97 6.49 -7.57
CA MET A 145 8.72 7.13 -8.00
C MET A 145 8.94 8.53 -8.59
N GLU A 146 9.89 9.30 -8.06
CA GLU A 146 10.21 10.65 -8.54
C GLU A 146 10.98 10.63 -9.87
N GLN A 147 11.86 9.65 -10.06
CA GLN A 147 12.74 9.56 -11.23
C GLN A 147 12.18 8.75 -12.39
N THR A 148 11.02 8.11 -12.22
CA THR A 148 10.43 7.21 -13.23
C THR A 148 8.96 7.55 -13.49
N GLN A 149 8.39 6.90 -14.50
CA GLN A 149 6.95 6.93 -14.79
C GLN A 149 6.18 5.78 -14.13
N ILE A 150 6.79 5.05 -13.18
CA ILE A 150 6.12 3.97 -12.45
C ILE A 150 4.91 4.52 -11.72
N SER A 151 3.76 3.88 -11.92
CA SER A 151 2.48 4.25 -11.31
C SER A 151 2.23 3.49 -10.01
N GLN A 152 2.73 2.25 -9.93
CA GLN A 152 2.71 1.41 -8.74
C GLN A 152 4.07 0.75 -8.57
N LEU A 153 4.75 0.97 -7.44
CA LEU A 153 5.96 0.26 -7.03
C LEU A 153 5.63 -0.69 -5.87
N GLN A 154 5.64 -1.98 -6.15
CA GLN A 154 5.36 -3.03 -5.17
C GLN A 154 6.58 -3.28 -4.27
N PHE A 155 6.34 -3.42 -2.97
CA PHE A 155 7.39 -3.65 -1.97
C PHE A 155 7.67 -5.12 -1.70
N THR A 156 6.78 -6.01 -2.09
CA THR A 156 6.91 -7.43 -1.80
C THR A 156 7.69 -8.13 -2.88
N LYS A 157 8.57 -9.06 -2.47
CA LYS A 157 9.20 -9.99 -3.40
C LYS A 157 8.13 -10.83 -4.08
N ASN A 158 8.44 -11.23 -5.27
CA ASN A 158 7.67 -12.25 -5.98
C ASN A 158 7.88 -13.60 -5.29
N GLU A 159 7.09 -13.91 -4.24
CA GLU A 159 7.25 -15.16 -3.50
C GLU A 159 6.70 -16.36 -4.28
N THR A 160 7.47 -17.44 -4.22
CA THR A 160 7.13 -18.75 -4.77
C THR A 160 5.82 -19.27 -4.19
N GLY A 161 4.91 -19.70 -5.04
CA GLY A 161 3.64 -20.34 -4.67
C GLY A 161 2.41 -19.72 -5.32
N HIS A 162 2.31 -18.38 -5.36
CA HIS A 162 1.26 -17.65 -6.07
C HIS A 162 1.79 -16.85 -7.27
N THR A 163 3.02 -17.07 -7.66
CA THR A 163 3.82 -16.23 -8.55
C THR A 163 4.08 -16.85 -9.90
N ASP A 164 3.69 -18.09 -10.11
CA ASP A 164 3.79 -18.67 -11.45
C ASP A 164 2.96 -17.90 -12.47
N TRP A 165 1.86 -17.30 -12.03
CA TRP A 165 1.09 -16.44 -12.90
C TRP A 165 1.83 -15.12 -13.22
N MET A 166 2.52 -14.48 -12.27
CA MET A 166 3.35 -13.31 -12.58
C MET A 166 4.59 -13.68 -13.42
N LYS A 167 5.17 -14.85 -13.22
CA LYS A 167 6.27 -15.37 -14.07
C LYS A 167 5.84 -15.64 -15.50
N ARG A 168 4.61 -16.09 -15.72
CA ARG A 168 4.12 -16.44 -17.05
C ARG A 168 3.65 -15.26 -17.88
N THR A 169 3.19 -14.18 -17.23
CA THR A 169 2.63 -13.01 -17.90
C THR A 169 3.51 -11.78 -17.87
N SER A 170 4.50 -11.74 -16.97
CA SER A 170 5.34 -10.59 -16.74
C SER A 170 6.75 -11.01 -16.40
N GLU A 171 7.56 -11.26 -17.40
CA GLU A 171 8.99 -11.25 -17.17
C GLU A 171 9.43 -9.83 -16.86
N PRO A 172 10.23 -9.61 -15.79
CA PRO A 172 10.84 -8.31 -15.58
C PRO A 172 11.77 -8.04 -16.75
N LYS A 173 11.37 -7.14 -17.65
CA LYS A 173 12.14 -6.85 -18.86
C LYS A 173 13.33 -5.96 -18.61
N THR A 174 13.26 -5.09 -17.62
CA THR A 174 14.31 -4.13 -17.32
C THR A 174 14.47 -3.97 -15.82
N CYS A 175 15.62 -4.42 -15.29
CA CYS A 175 15.98 -4.18 -13.89
C CYS A 175 17.05 -3.08 -13.79
N VAL A 176 16.85 -2.11 -12.91
CA VAL A 176 17.69 -0.94 -12.71
C VAL A 176 18.20 -0.90 -11.27
N GLY A 177 19.40 -0.38 -11.09
CA GLY A 177 20.04 -0.26 -9.78
C GLY A 177 20.76 -1.53 -9.33
N ALA A 178 21.26 -1.50 -8.11
CA ALA A 178 22.01 -2.59 -7.49
C ALA A 178 21.64 -2.75 -6.01
N GLY A 179 21.93 -3.91 -5.44
CA GLY A 179 21.70 -4.22 -4.03
C GLY A 179 20.23 -3.99 -3.62
N ALA A 180 20.06 -3.44 -2.43
CA ALA A 180 18.76 -3.23 -1.79
C ALA A 180 17.82 -2.28 -2.56
N SER A 181 18.36 -1.38 -3.39
CA SER A 181 17.57 -0.42 -4.18
C SER A 181 17.26 -0.89 -5.61
N ARG A 182 17.65 -2.13 -5.96
CA ARG A 182 17.35 -2.71 -7.27
C ARG A 182 15.85 -2.94 -7.43
N TYR A 183 15.30 -2.47 -8.55
CA TYR A 183 13.91 -2.68 -8.92
C TYR A 183 13.80 -3.09 -10.40
N CYS A 184 12.69 -3.72 -10.74
CA CYS A 184 12.41 -4.11 -12.11
C CYS A 184 11.10 -3.48 -12.57
N ILE A 185 11.08 -2.98 -13.81
CA ILE A 185 9.86 -2.58 -14.49
C ILE A 185 9.25 -3.83 -15.10
N VAL A 186 7.97 -4.01 -14.86
CA VAL A 186 7.24 -5.20 -15.28
C VAL A 186 6.30 -4.79 -16.40
N GLU A 187 6.51 -5.35 -17.57
CA GLU A 187 5.61 -5.16 -18.71
C GLU A 187 4.59 -6.31 -18.78
N HIS A 188 3.37 -5.95 -19.11
CA HIS A 188 2.32 -6.92 -19.31
C HIS A 188 2.38 -7.44 -20.75
N THR A 189 2.50 -8.76 -20.88
CA THR A 189 2.59 -9.44 -22.20
C THR A 189 1.24 -10.03 -22.65
N ALA A 190 0.21 -9.97 -21.83
CA ALA A 190 -1.09 -10.51 -22.15
C ALA A 190 -1.82 -9.63 -23.17
N ASP A 191 -2.49 -10.29 -24.09
CA ASP A 191 -3.47 -9.70 -24.97
C ASP A 191 -4.65 -9.26 -24.12
N ILE A 192 -4.67 -7.96 -23.76
CA ILE A 192 -5.79 -7.41 -22.99
C ILE A 192 -6.93 -7.22 -23.97
N ASP A 193 -7.68 -8.27 -24.19
CA ASP A 193 -8.93 -8.17 -24.90
C ASP A 193 -9.89 -7.26 -24.11
N THR A 194 -10.04 -6.04 -24.63
CA THR A 194 -10.93 -5.01 -24.07
C THR A 194 -12.38 -5.45 -24.04
N ASN A 195 -12.72 -6.55 -24.71
CA ASN A 195 -14.05 -7.13 -24.83
C ASN A 195 -14.27 -8.35 -23.92
N VAL A 196 -13.31 -8.74 -23.12
CA VAL A 196 -13.53 -9.81 -22.14
C VAL A 196 -14.54 -9.30 -21.11
N LYS A 197 -15.81 -9.46 -21.46
CA LYS A 197 -16.90 -9.39 -20.51
C LYS A 197 -16.57 -10.37 -19.39
N ARG A 198 -16.70 -9.90 -18.14
CA ARG A 198 -16.62 -10.66 -16.88
C ARG A 198 -16.76 -12.16 -17.10
N LYS A 199 -15.66 -12.83 -17.48
CA LYS A 199 -15.62 -14.28 -17.55
C LYS A 199 -15.40 -14.78 -16.15
N THR A 200 -16.20 -15.73 -15.75
CA THR A 200 -15.81 -16.65 -14.70
C THR A 200 -14.59 -17.38 -15.24
N PHE A 201 -13.41 -17.10 -14.70
CA PHE A 201 -12.20 -17.79 -15.12
C PHE A 201 -12.33 -19.28 -14.76
N LYS A 202 -12.16 -20.14 -15.72
CA LYS A 202 -12.27 -21.59 -15.51
C LYS A 202 -11.13 -22.14 -14.65
N ASP A 203 -10.00 -21.47 -14.68
CA ASP A 203 -8.79 -21.84 -13.92
C ASP A 203 -7.85 -20.64 -13.73
N THR A 204 -6.80 -20.87 -12.95
CA THR A 204 -5.79 -19.86 -12.64
C THR A 204 -5.02 -19.42 -13.88
N ASP A 205 -4.77 -20.30 -14.82
CA ASP A 205 -3.99 -19.98 -16.03
C ASP A 205 -4.77 -19.05 -16.97
N GLU A 206 -6.08 -19.22 -17.07
CA GLU A 206 -6.94 -18.29 -17.82
C GLU A 206 -7.01 -16.92 -17.13
N MET A 207 -7.17 -16.91 -15.81
CA MET A 207 -7.17 -15.65 -15.03
C MET A 207 -5.87 -14.87 -15.24
N VAL A 208 -4.75 -15.55 -15.17
CA VAL A 208 -3.41 -15.00 -15.33
C VAL A 208 -3.20 -14.36 -16.70
N LYS A 209 -3.71 -14.99 -17.75
CA LYS A 209 -3.61 -14.48 -19.14
C LYS A 209 -4.21 -13.10 -19.30
N TYR A 210 -5.20 -12.76 -18.50
CA TYR A 210 -5.98 -11.52 -18.63
C TYR A 210 -5.78 -10.52 -17.48
N TRP A 211 -5.04 -10.88 -16.42
CA TRP A 211 -4.83 -10.01 -15.26
C TRP A 211 -3.70 -9.02 -15.52
N PRO A 212 -3.96 -7.74 -15.65
CA PRO A 212 -2.90 -6.75 -15.78
C PRO A 212 -2.29 -6.46 -14.41
N LEU A 213 -1.19 -6.96 -14.14
CA LEU A 213 -0.18 -6.84 -13.09
C LEU A 213 -0.44 -5.97 -11.84
N TYR A 214 -1.48 -5.12 -11.82
CA TYR A 214 -1.87 -4.36 -10.64
C TYR A 214 -2.16 -5.31 -9.46
N SER A 215 -1.77 -4.91 -8.26
CA SER A 215 -2.02 -5.69 -7.06
C SER A 215 -2.28 -4.77 -5.86
N LEU A 216 -3.21 -5.18 -4.99
CA LEU A 216 -3.45 -4.55 -3.69
C LEU A 216 -2.39 -4.93 -2.63
N ARG A 217 -1.30 -5.60 -3.00
CA ARG A 217 -0.17 -5.86 -2.08
C ARG A 217 0.51 -4.55 -1.65
N PRO A 218 1.27 -4.54 -0.54
CA PRO A 218 2.01 -3.36 -0.09
C PRO A 218 2.81 -2.70 -1.21
N SER A 219 2.53 -1.43 -1.44
CA SER A 219 3.06 -0.67 -2.57
C SER A 219 2.97 0.83 -2.32
N ILE A 220 3.80 1.60 -3.03
CA ILE A 220 3.59 3.03 -3.21
C ILE A 220 3.01 3.28 -4.60
N ASN A 221 2.00 4.13 -4.66
CA ASN A 221 1.20 4.37 -5.84
C ASN A 221 1.17 5.86 -6.15
N ARG A 222 1.14 6.21 -7.43
CA ARG A 222 0.95 7.59 -7.88
C ARG A 222 -0.55 7.89 -7.93
N VAL A 223 -1.04 8.79 -7.08
CA VAL A 223 -2.49 9.05 -6.90
C VAL A 223 -3.16 9.48 -8.19
N SER A 224 -2.49 10.23 -9.07
CA SER A 224 -3.05 10.66 -10.36
C SER A 224 -3.57 9.51 -11.24
N PHE A 225 -3.12 8.27 -11.01
CA PHE A 225 -3.62 7.08 -11.71
C PHE A 225 -4.91 6.52 -11.13
N TYR A 226 -5.39 7.04 -10.00
CA TYR A 226 -6.60 6.57 -9.30
C TYR A 226 -7.73 7.58 -9.33
N THR A 227 -7.49 8.78 -9.88
CA THR A 227 -8.46 9.88 -9.94
C THR A 227 -9.32 9.84 -11.20
N PHE A 228 -9.39 8.71 -11.88
CA PHE A 228 -10.22 8.56 -13.08
C PHE A 228 -11.70 8.60 -12.68
N GLY A 229 -12.36 9.66 -13.06
CA GLY A 229 -13.73 9.99 -12.69
C GLY A 229 -14.68 8.77 -12.67
N ASN A 230 -15.55 8.74 -11.68
CA ASN A 230 -16.55 7.69 -11.43
C ASN A 230 -15.99 6.29 -11.15
N PHE A 231 -14.90 6.20 -10.42
CA PHE A 231 -14.40 4.94 -9.91
C PHE A 231 -15.30 4.46 -8.75
N SER A 232 -16.49 3.93 -9.08
CA SER A 232 -17.35 3.30 -8.07
C SER A 232 -17.03 1.81 -8.00
N LEU A 233 -16.36 1.40 -6.91
CA LEU A 233 -16.20 -0.01 -6.56
C LEU A 233 -17.52 -0.65 -6.10
N GLU A 234 -18.55 0.14 -5.88
CA GLU A 234 -19.87 -0.34 -5.42
C GLU A 234 -20.58 -1.25 -6.41
N THR A 235 -20.25 -1.14 -7.69
CA THR A 235 -20.85 -1.92 -8.77
C THR A 235 -20.14 -3.23 -9.06
N PHE A 236 -19.07 -3.56 -8.32
CA PHE A 236 -18.30 -4.77 -8.59
C PHE A 236 -18.83 -5.99 -7.82
N PRO A 237 -18.90 -7.14 -8.50
CA PRO A 237 -19.19 -8.42 -7.86
C PRO A 237 -18.02 -8.85 -6.95
N PRO A 238 -17.91 -10.13 -6.56
CA PRO A 238 -17.01 -10.63 -5.51
C PRO A 238 -15.61 -10.00 -5.46
N PRO A 239 -14.94 -9.96 -4.30
CA PRO A 239 -13.69 -9.23 -4.07
C PRO A 239 -12.58 -9.45 -5.11
N VAL A 240 -12.45 -10.69 -5.61
CA VAL A 240 -11.45 -11.05 -6.63
C VAL A 240 -11.69 -10.29 -7.95
N MET A 241 -12.95 -10.15 -8.34
CA MET A 241 -13.29 -9.44 -9.59
C MET A 241 -13.11 -7.92 -9.47
N ALA A 242 -13.26 -7.37 -8.28
CA ALA A 242 -13.02 -5.93 -8.06
C ALA A 242 -11.56 -5.55 -8.30
N GLU A 243 -10.61 -6.35 -7.80
CA GLU A 243 -9.18 -6.13 -8.05
C GLU A 243 -8.83 -6.29 -9.54
N TYR A 244 -9.40 -7.28 -10.21
CA TYR A 244 -9.23 -7.49 -11.64
C TYR A 244 -9.76 -6.31 -12.48
N ASP A 245 -10.99 -5.88 -12.26
CA ASP A 245 -11.59 -4.75 -12.98
C ASP A 245 -10.80 -3.45 -12.74
N PHE A 246 -10.31 -3.27 -11.52
CA PHE A 246 -9.42 -2.16 -11.19
C PHE A 246 -8.11 -2.26 -11.98
N ALA A 247 -7.48 -3.44 -11.98
CA ALA A 247 -6.24 -3.68 -12.70
C ALA A 247 -6.38 -3.40 -14.20
N GLN A 248 -7.51 -3.79 -14.81
CA GLN A 248 -7.82 -3.52 -16.21
C GLN A 248 -7.92 -2.02 -16.51
N ARG A 249 -8.61 -1.25 -15.67
CA ARG A 249 -8.73 0.20 -15.83
C ARG A 249 -7.39 0.90 -15.63
N TRP A 250 -6.65 0.50 -14.60
CA TRP A 250 -5.33 1.04 -14.30
C TRP A 250 -4.38 0.86 -15.48
N TYR A 251 -4.36 -0.33 -16.08
CA TYR A 251 -3.52 -0.62 -17.23
C TYR A 251 -3.93 0.16 -18.48
N ARG A 252 -5.23 0.24 -18.79
CA ARG A 252 -5.76 1.02 -19.95
C ARG A 252 -5.38 2.49 -19.87
N ASN A 253 -5.17 3.01 -18.67
CA ASN A 253 -4.75 4.38 -18.46
C ASN A 253 -3.21 4.52 -18.45
N GLY A 254 -2.48 3.54 -18.96
CA GLY A 254 -1.02 3.59 -19.06
C GLY A 254 -0.29 3.31 -17.76
N GLY A 255 -0.92 2.58 -16.83
CA GLY A 255 -0.28 2.18 -15.58
C GLY A 255 0.99 1.35 -15.81
N ILE A 256 2.09 1.74 -15.17
CA ILE A 256 3.38 1.05 -15.22
C ILE A 256 3.69 0.49 -13.84
N LYS A 257 3.97 -0.83 -13.78
CA LYS A 257 4.34 -1.50 -12.54
C LYS A 257 5.85 -1.60 -12.39
N GLY A 258 6.33 -1.24 -11.20
CA GLY A 258 7.66 -1.58 -10.71
C GLY A 258 7.57 -2.56 -9.54
N ILE A 259 8.60 -3.37 -9.36
CA ILE A 259 8.73 -4.31 -8.23
C ILE A 259 10.15 -4.20 -7.69
N PHE A 260 10.34 -4.08 -6.38
CA PHE A 260 11.65 -4.27 -5.78
C PHE A 260 12.15 -5.69 -6.03
N TYR A 261 13.39 -5.83 -6.54
CA TYR A 261 13.97 -7.13 -6.88
C TYR A 261 14.05 -8.07 -5.68
N ASP A 262 14.53 -7.55 -4.54
CA ASP A 262 14.64 -8.28 -3.27
C ASP A 262 13.60 -7.79 -2.26
N GLY A 263 12.36 -7.68 -2.59
CA GLY A 263 11.25 -7.15 -1.80
C GLY A 263 11.57 -6.81 -0.33
N PRO A 264 11.51 -5.51 0.05
CA PRO A 264 11.82 -5.09 1.42
C PRO A 264 10.73 -5.41 2.45
N VAL A 265 9.64 -6.02 2.00
CA VAL A 265 8.46 -6.33 2.81
C VAL A 265 8.14 -7.81 2.69
N ALA A 266 7.98 -8.47 3.82
CA ALA A 266 7.62 -9.88 3.93
C ALA A 266 6.23 -10.04 4.56
N ARG A 267 5.63 -11.19 4.33
CA ARG A 267 4.37 -11.60 4.94
C ARG A 267 4.63 -12.36 6.24
N ALA A 268 3.77 -12.20 7.23
CA ALA A 268 3.85 -12.97 8.47
C ALA A 268 3.70 -14.47 8.17
N ALA A 269 4.62 -15.28 8.72
CA ALA A 269 4.69 -16.72 8.43
C ALA A 269 3.43 -17.52 8.81
N ALA A 270 2.64 -17.02 9.77
CA ALA A 270 1.37 -17.60 10.18
C ALA A 270 0.21 -17.39 9.18
N TYR A 271 0.47 -16.70 8.06
CA TYR A 271 -0.57 -16.40 7.08
C TYR A 271 -0.71 -17.50 6.04
N VAL A 272 -1.76 -18.29 6.16
CA VAL A 272 -2.29 -19.10 5.06
C VAL A 272 -3.33 -18.27 4.33
N SER A 273 -3.12 -18.02 3.04
CA SER A 273 -4.04 -17.23 2.22
C SER A 273 -5.41 -17.92 2.20
N THR A 274 -6.43 -17.27 2.73
CA THR A 274 -7.82 -17.75 2.69
C THR A 274 -8.53 -17.46 1.37
N HIS A 275 -7.87 -16.74 0.45
CA HIS A 275 -8.47 -16.35 -0.83
C HIS A 275 -8.76 -17.51 -1.79
N TYR A 276 -8.24 -18.72 -1.50
CA TYR A 276 -8.45 -19.89 -2.36
C TYR A 276 -9.51 -20.89 -1.85
N HIS A 277 -10.19 -20.60 -0.72
CA HIS A 277 -11.25 -21.47 -0.19
C HIS A 277 -12.67 -20.88 -0.35
N MET A 278 -12.87 -19.91 -1.24
CA MET A 278 -14.20 -19.41 -1.56
C MET A 278 -14.86 -20.16 -2.74
N HIS A 279 -14.49 -21.40 -2.95
CA HIS A 279 -15.13 -22.30 -3.92
C HIS A 279 -15.72 -23.55 -3.27
N ASP A 280 -16.21 -23.46 -2.03
CA ASP A 280 -17.13 -24.44 -1.44
C ASP A 280 -18.45 -23.76 -1.04
#